data_1e54c276f99507fd0fc15a457c35899c
#
_entry.id   1e54c276f99507fd0fc15a457c35899c
#
_cell.length_a   1.000
_cell.length_b   1.000
_cell.length_c   1.000
_cell.angle_alpha   90.00
_cell.angle_beta   90.00
_cell.angle_gamma   90.00
#
_symmetry.space_group_name_H-M   'P 1'
#
loop_
_entity.id
_entity.type
_entity.pdbx_description
1 polymer ?
#
loop_
_entity_poly.entity_id
_entity_poly.type
_entity_poly.pdbx_seq_one_letter_code
_entity_poly.pdbx_strand_id
1 'polypeptide(L)'
;MVVKGPEAIKSFLEDERTRLKALIAQMDAEGGTNLGYGNHMADDATEAYEQAKELALHENAKQLLVQVTNALERFEQGMYGICENCGEQIDPARLEALPYATLCLRCQQRLRA
;
A
#
# COMPACT_ATOMS: atom_id res chain seq x y z
N MET A 1 -1.73 -20.46 12.13
CA MET A 1 -1.47 -20.11 12.47
C MET A 1 -1.00 -19.44 12.56
N VAL A 2 -0.67 -18.98 12.83
CA VAL A 2 -0.18 -18.47 12.99
C VAL A 2 -0.02 -17.44 13.40
N VAL A 3 0.18 -17.13 14.25
CA VAL A 3 0.30 -16.06 14.74
C VAL A 3 1.43 -15.57 14.59
N LYS A 4 1.64 -14.47 14.34
CA LYS A 4 2.72 -13.95 14.18
C LYS A 4 3.06 -13.11 15.25
N GLY A 5 4.10 -13.22 15.84
CA GLY A 5 4.58 -12.28 16.82
C GLY A 5 4.93 -10.95 16.19
N PRO A 6 5.21 -9.95 17.02
CA PRO A 6 5.54 -8.62 16.48
C PRO A 6 6.72 -8.64 15.55
N GLU A 7 7.71 -9.47 15.83
CA GLU A 7 8.88 -9.50 14.97
C GLU A 7 8.56 -10.06 13.60
N ALA A 8 7.66 -11.05 13.53
CA ALA A 8 7.29 -11.63 12.28
C ALA A 8 6.51 -10.61 11.44
N ILE A 9 5.67 -9.83 12.09
CA ILE A 9 4.91 -8.81 11.38
C ILE A 9 5.85 -7.73 10.88
N LYS A 10 6.80 -7.32 11.70
CA LYS A 10 7.75 -6.31 11.28
C LYS A 10 8.55 -6.78 10.08
N SER A 11 9.00 -8.04 10.11
CA SER A 11 9.75 -8.59 9.01
C SER A 11 8.92 -8.63 7.74
N PHE A 12 7.66 -9.02 7.87
CA PHE A 12 6.76 -9.02 6.73
C PHE A 12 6.61 -7.62 6.14
N LEU A 13 6.47 -6.61 6.99
CA LEU A 13 6.30 -5.25 6.52
C LEU A 13 7.58 -4.73 5.87
N GLU A 14 8.72 -5.11 6.40
CA GLU A 14 9.98 -4.70 5.78
C GLU A 14 10.14 -5.32 4.40
N ASP A 15 9.76 -6.60 4.27
CA ASP A 15 9.81 -7.25 2.96
C ASP A 15 8.83 -6.60 1.99
N GLU A 16 7.65 -6.25 2.47
CA GLU A 16 6.67 -5.58 1.64
C GLU A 16 7.18 -4.22 1.19
N ARG A 17 7.84 -3.50 2.08
CA ARG A 17 8.37 -2.20 1.71
C ARG A 17 9.39 -2.33 0.59
N THR A 18 10.28 -3.30 0.73
CA THR A 18 11.30 -3.52 -0.29
C THR A 18 10.66 -3.91 -1.62
N ARG A 19 9.67 -4.80 -1.56
CA ARG A 19 8.99 -5.25 -2.77
C ARG A 19 8.26 -4.09 -3.46
N LEU A 20 7.60 -3.26 -2.68
CA LEU A 20 6.85 -2.15 -3.24
C LEU A 20 7.78 -1.10 -3.85
N LYS A 21 8.90 -0.83 -3.18
CA LYS A 21 9.85 0.11 -3.75
C LYS A 21 10.40 -0.37 -5.07
N ALA A 22 10.71 -1.65 -5.15
CA ALA A 22 11.23 -2.21 -6.40
C ALA A 22 10.17 -2.18 -7.49
N LEU A 23 8.93 -2.49 -7.12
CA LEU A 23 7.85 -2.48 -8.08
C LEU A 23 7.60 -1.08 -8.62
N ILE A 24 7.59 -0.09 -7.74
CA ILE A 24 7.35 1.28 -8.15
C ILE A 24 8.47 1.76 -9.06
N ALA A 25 9.71 1.42 -8.72
CA ALA A 25 10.84 1.82 -9.56
C ALA A 25 10.74 1.21 -10.95
N GLN A 26 10.30 -0.05 -11.01
CA GLN A 26 10.12 -0.69 -12.29
C GLN A 26 9.00 -0.04 -13.09
N MET A 27 7.89 0.27 -12.43
CA MET A 27 6.79 0.91 -13.10
C MET A 27 7.16 2.29 -13.59
N ASP A 28 7.96 3.02 -12.81
CA ASP A 28 8.41 4.33 -13.24
C ASP A 28 9.27 4.22 -14.50
N ALA A 29 10.16 3.26 -14.52
CA ALA A 29 11.04 3.10 -15.67
C ALA A 29 10.25 2.74 -16.92
N GLU A 30 9.29 1.83 -16.78
CA GLU A 30 8.53 1.40 -17.92
C GLU A 30 7.51 2.43 -18.36
N GLY A 31 6.84 3.02 -17.41
CA GLY A 31 5.83 3.99 -17.73
C GLY A 31 6.40 5.21 -18.40
N GLY A 32 7.59 5.61 -17.99
CA GLY A 32 8.20 6.79 -18.55
C GLY A 32 8.51 6.62 -20.01
N THR A 33 8.78 5.39 -20.44
CA THR A 33 9.10 5.20 -21.83
C THR A 33 7.86 4.97 -22.68
N ASN A 34 6.80 4.51 -22.07
CA ASN A 34 5.62 4.19 -22.85
C ASN A 34 4.68 5.31 -23.06
N LEU A 35 4.82 6.35 -22.27
CA LEU A 35 3.84 7.36 -22.41
C LEU A 35 3.95 8.05 -23.70
N GLY A 36 2.91 8.21 -24.36
CA GLY A 36 2.88 9.03 -25.51
C GLY A 36 3.29 8.40 -26.79
N TYR A 37 3.57 7.13 -26.75
CA TYR A 37 3.88 6.56 -27.92
C TYR A 37 2.92 5.75 -28.47
N GLY A 38 2.94 5.46 -29.62
CA GLY A 38 2.22 4.48 -30.12
C GLY A 38 0.92 4.60 -30.31
N ASN A 39 0.51 5.45 -30.60
CA ASN A 39 -0.74 5.40 -30.68
C ASN A 39 -1.27 5.07 -31.88
N HIS A 40 -1.87 4.09 -32.08
CA HIS A 40 -2.51 3.68 -33.25
C HIS A 40 -3.93 3.96 -33.06
N MET A 41 -4.56 4.55 -34.03
CA MET A 41 -5.92 4.86 -33.89
C MET A 41 -6.77 3.69 -33.67
N ALA A 42 -6.44 2.58 -34.25
CA ALA A 42 -7.30 1.42 -34.11
C ALA A 42 -7.37 0.92 -32.69
N ASP A 43 -6.30 1.15 -31.94
CA ASP A 43 -6.25 0.63 -30.61
C ASP A 43 -6.42 1.68 -29.55
N ASP A 44 -6.87 2.83 -29.91
CA ASP A 44 -6.99 3.88 -28.96
C ASP A 44 -7.72 3.54 -27.69
N ALA A 45 -8.87 2.99 -27.80
CA ALA A 45 -9.67 2.69 -26.61
C ALA A 45 -8.97 1.67 -25.70
N THR A 46 -8.39 0.66 -26.30
CA THR A 46 -7.72 -0.36 -25.55
C THR A 46 -6.49 0.20 -24.86
N GLU A 47 -5.75 1.01 -25.59
CA GLU A 47 -4.57 1.59 -25.02
C GLU A 47 -4.88 2.54 -23.90
N ALA A 48 -5.92 3.34 -24.06
CA ALA A 48 -6.31 4.26 -23.02
C ALA A 48 -6.71 3.49 -21.75
N TYR A 49 -7.42 2.38 -21.94
CA TYR A 49 -7.82 1.58 -20.80
C TYR A 49 -6.59 0.98 -20.11
N GLU A 50 -5.63 0.47 -20.88
CA GLU A 50 -4.44 -0.10 -20.32
C GLU A 50 -3.62 0.94 -19.58
N GLN A 51 -3.51 2.13 -20.14
CA GLN A 51 -2.77 3.18 -19.48
C GLN A 51 -3.44 3.61 -18.19
N ALA A 52 -4.75 3.73 -18.19
CA ALA A 52 -5.46 4.08 -16.98
C ALA A 52 -5.29 3.03 -15.92
N LYS A 53 -5.29 1.75 -16.33
CA LYS A 53 -5.11 0.68 -15.40
C LYS A 53 -3.72 0.70 -14.80
N GLU A 54 -2.70 0.93 -15.62
CA GLU A 54 -1.34 0.99 -15.12
C GLU A 54 -1.15 2.15 -14.17
N LEU A 55 -1.75 3.29 -14.48
CA LEU A 55 -1.64 4.44 -13.61
C LEU A 55 -2.30 4.16 -12.27
N ALA A 56 -3.46 3.50 -12.28
CA ALA A 56 -4.14 3.16 -11.04
C ALA A 56 -3.31 2.19 -10.20
N LEU A 57 -2.69 1.22 -10.84
CA LEU A 57 -1.85 0.28 -10.11
C LEU A 57 -0.64 0.98 -9.51
N HIS A 58 -0.07 1.92 -10.24
CA HIS A 58 1.07 2.67 -9.76
C HIS A 58 0.68 3.49 -8.53
N GLU A 59 -0.46 4.16 -8.60
CA GLU A 59 -0.93 4.95 -7.46
C GLU A 59 -1.24 4.07 -6.27
N ASN A 60 -1.84 2.92 -6.51
CA ASN A 60 -2.14 2.00 -5.42
C ASN A 60 -0.85 1.52 -4.75
N ALA A 61 0.16 1.20 -5.53
CA ALA A 61 1.42 0.75 -4.98
C ALA A 61 2.07 1.83 -4.12
N LYS A 62 1.99 3.08 -4.58
CA LYS A 62 2.56 4.17 -3.83
C LYS A 62 1.82 4.38 -2.51
N GLN A 63 0.49 4.32 -2.54
CA GLN A 63 -0.27 4.47 -1.33
C GLN A 63 -0.01 3.35 -0.35
N LEU A 64 0.12 2.14 -0.86
CA LEU A 64 0.40 1.02 0.01
C LEU A 64 1.79 1.16 0.63
N LEU A 65 2.75 1.67 -0.15
CA LEU A 65 4.08 1.89 0.39
C LEU A 65 4.05 2.89 1.54
N VAL A 66 3.25 3.95 1.42
CA VAL A 66 3.10 4.92 2.49
C VAL A 66 2.52 4.22 3.73
N GLN A 67 1.51 3.39 3.55
CA GLN A 67 0.90 2.71 4.68
C GLN A 67 1.87 1.75 5.36
N VAL A 68 2.63 1.01 4.56
CA VAL A 68 3.60 0.08 5.12
C VAL A 68 4.70 0.83 5.86
N THR A 69 5.16 1.95 5.29
CA THR A 69 6.18 2.75 5.93
C THR A 69 5.68 3.32 7.26
N ASN A 70 4.44 3.81 7.27
CA ASN A 70 3.87 4.34 8.50
C ASN A 70 3.75 3.25 9.56
N ALA A 71 3.34 2.05 9.17
CA ALA A 71 3.24 0.97 10.11
C ALA A 71 4.60 0.62 10.71
N LEU A 72 5.64 0.63 9.88
CA LEU A 72 6.99 0.35 10.38
C LEU A 72 7.47 1.44 11.34
N GLU A 73 7.11 2.68 11.07
CA GLU A 73 7.45 3.75 11.98
C GLU A 73 6.74 3.57 13.32
N ARG A 74 5.49 3.10 13.27
CA ARG A 74 4.77 2.83 14.51
C ARG A 74 5.45 1.73 15.31
N PHE A 75 6.00 0.73 14.64
CA PHE A 75 6.77 -0.29 15.34
C PHE A 75 7.93 0.33 16.09
N GLU A 76 8.65 1.24 15.44
CA GLU A 76 9.80 1.85 16.06
C GLU A 76 9.41 2.72 17.23
N GLN A 77 8.24 3.32 17.17
CA GLN A 77 7.76 4.16 18.25
C GLN A 77 7.10 3.36 19.36
N GLY A 78 6.96 2.05 19.17
CA GLY A 78 6.27 1.23 20.16
C GLY A 78 4.77 1.43 20.12
N MET A 79 4.24 1.91 19.01
CA MET A 79 2.83 2.21 18.91
C MET A 79 2.10 1.36 17.88
N TYR A 80 2.73 0.30 17.41
CA TYR A 80 2.07 -0.56 16.44
C TYR A 80 0.80 -1.14 17.04
N GLY A 81 -0.28 -1.15 16.25
CA GLY A 81 -1.54 -1.68 16.73
C GLY A 81 -2.39 -0.67 17.48
N ILE A 82 -1.93 0.57 17.58
CA ILE A 82 -2.69 1.62 18.22
C ILE A 82 -3.19 2.56 17.13
N CYS A 83 -4.49 2.85 17.15
CA CYS A 83 -5.06 3.74 16.16
C CYS A 83 -4.42 5.11 16.27
N GLU A 84 -3.91 5.63 15.15
CA GLU A 84 -3.24 6.92 15.23
C GLU A 84 -4.21 8.08 15.35
N ASN A 85 -5.50 7.83 15.16
CA ASN A 85 -6.48 8.89 15.29
C ASN A 85 -7.14 8.96 16.67
N CYS A 86 -7.57 7.84 17.19
CA CYS A 86 -8.29 7.84 18.46
C CYS A 86 -7.50 7.23 19.62
N GLY A 87 -6.36 6.61 19.34
CA GLY A 87 -5.54 6.08 20.41
C GLY A 87 -5.98 4.73 20.96
N GLU A 88 -7.01 4.13 20.40
CA GLU A 88 -7.46 2.85 20.87
C GLU A 88 -6.78 1.73 20.15
N GLN A 89 -6.82 0.55 20.73
CA GLN A 89 -6.19 -0.59 20.10
C GLN A 89 -6.95 -0.99 18.85
N ILE A 90 -6.22 -1.31 17.81
CA ILE A 90 -6.80 -1.83 16.60
C ILE A 90 -7.10 -3.30 16.82
N ASP A 91 -8.26 -3.75 16.36
CA ASP A 91 -8.66 -5.14 16.51
C ASP A 91 -7.56 -6.06 15.95
N PRO A 92 -7.10 -7.04 16.73
CA PRO A 92 -6.08 -7.96 16.22
C PRO A 92 -6.46 -8.67 14.94
N ALA A 93 -7.75 -8.98 14.76
CA ALA A 93 -8.19 -9.61 13.52
C ALA A 93 -7.97 -8.69 12.34
N ARG A 94 -8.17 -7.40 12.56
CA ARG A 94 -7.93 -6.44 11.48
C ARG A 94 -6.45 -6.33 11.17
N LEU A 95 -5.60 -6.37 12.20
CA LEU A 95 -4.17 -6.33 11.97
C LEU A 95 -3.67 -7.57 11.27
N GLU A 96 -4.32 -8.71 11.55
CA GLU A 96 -3.94 -9.91 10.86
C GLU A 96 -4.25 -9.83 9.38
N ALA A 97 -5.38 -9.27 9.04
CA ALA A 97 -5.77 -9.11 7.65
C ALA A 97 -5.02 -7.95 6.99
N LEU A 98 -4.78 -6.89 7.75
CA LEU A 98 -4.12 -5.71 7.23
C LEU A 98 -2.98 -5.30 8.15
N PRO A 99 -1.83 -5.93 8.02
CA PRO A 99 -0.74 -5.65 8.95
C PRO A 99 -0.27 -4.20 8.93
N TYR A 100 -0.54 -3.50 7.86
CA TYR A 100 -0.13 -2.10 7.74
C TYR A 100 -1.21 -1.12 8.21
N ALA A 101 -2.26 -1.60 8.85
CA ALA A 101 -3.32 -0.71 9.32
C ALA A 101 -2.82 0.17 10.44
N THR A 102 -3.10 1.45 10.36
CA THR A 102 -2.77 2.38 11.42
C THR A 102 -4.02 3.05 11.99
N LEU A 103 -5.20 2.71 11.46
CA LEU A 103 -6.46 3.23 11.95
C LEU A 103 -7.37 2.08 12.33
N CYS A 104 -8.15 2.25 13.39
CA CYS A 104 -9.15 1.26 13.71
C CYS A 104 -10.28 1.35 12.70
N LEU A 105 -11.13 0.33 12.68
CA LEU A 105 -12.19 0.29 11.69
C LEU A 105 -13.10 1.50 11.79
N ARG A 106 -13.45 1.89 13.01
CA ARG A 106 -14.34 3.02 13.19
C ARG A 106 -13.76 4.30 12.64
N CYS A 107 -12.48 4.56 12.92
CA CYS A 107 -11.85 5.77 12.41
C CYS A 107 -11.68 5.71 10.91
N GLN A 108 -11.37 4.54 10.39
CA GLN A 108 -11.23 4.38 8.94
C GLN A 108 -12.54 4.71 8.26
N GLN A 109 -13.65 4.24 8.79
CA GLN A 109 -14.95 4.51 8.21
C GLN A 109 -15.31 5.98 8.31
N ARG A 110 -15.00 6.60 9.43
CA ARG A 110 -15.29 8.00 9.61
C ARG A 110 -14.50 8.86 8.65
N LEU A 111 -13.23 8.55 8.44
CA LEU A 111 -12.41 9.37 7.58
C LEU A 111 -12.77 9.17 6.12
N ARG A 112 -13.36 8.04 5.79
CA ARG A 112 -13.78 7.84 4.42
C ARG A 112 -15.10 8.49 4.12
N ALA A 113 -15.89 8.64 5.11
CA ALA A 113 -17.17 9.29 4.91
C ALA A 113 -16.97 10.77 4.71
#